data_55eef9d8b4bc5b051396082b70b04aab
#
_entry.id   55eef9d8b4bc5b051396082b70b04aab
#
_cell.length_a   1.000
_cell.length_b   1.000
_cell.length_c   1.000
_cell.angle_alpha   90.00
_cell.angle_beta   90.00
_cell.angle_gamma   90.00
#
_symmetry.space_group_name_H-M   'P 1'
#
loop_
_entity.id
_entity.type
_entity.pdbx_description
1 polymer ?
#
loop_
_entity_poly.entity_id
_entity_poly.type
_entity_poly.pdbx_seq_one_letter_code
_entity_poly.pdbx_strand_id
1 'polypeptide(L)'
;MIPFNAKITGKSDIKNYADYLFEHAGPAIMSWIIEGAKKAIDKEFHTDLPDVVEAAIKAYREDNDWLGQFLEECCEMDPSYKEKSGELYQAYRAHCMQNGEYIRSTTDFYSSMDKAGFNRIRKNTGVQVVGLKLKEGQDFLN
;
A
#
# COMPACT_ATOMS: atom_id res chain seq x y z
N MET A 1 -6.81 -1.85 -7.68
CA MET A 1 -6.61 -3.16 -8.36
C MET A 1 -7.98 -3.74 -8.66
N ILE A 2 -8.23 -4.27 -9.86
CA ILE A 2 -9.49 -4.95 -10.19
C ILE A 2 -9.21 -6.45 -10.13
N PRO A 3 -9.83 -7.20 -9.22
CA PRO A 3 -9.60 -8.63 -9.12
C PRO A 3 -10.29 -9.38 -10.28
N PHE A 4 -9.50 -10.13 -11.05
CA PHE A 4 -10.00 -11.05 -12.09
C PHE A 4 -9.95 -12.48 -11.56
N ASN A 5 -11.07 -12.96 -11.04
CA ASN A 5 -11.18 -14.28 -10.43
C ASN A 5 -11.66 -15.37 -11.41
N ALA A 6 -12.14 -14.96 -12.59
CA ALA A 6 -12.62 -15.88 -13.60
C ALA A 6 -11.50 -16.32 -14.57
N LYS A 7 -11.39 -17.63 -14.80
CA LYS A 7 -10.48 -18.21 -15.78
C LYS A 7 -11.29 -18.70 -17.00
N ILE A 8 -11.00 -18.12 -18.16
CA ILE A 8 -11.67 -18.53 -19.41
C ILE A 8 -10.94 -19.76 -19.94
N THR A 9 -11.69 -20.84 -20.20
CA THR A 9 -11.13 -22.13 -20.67
C THR A 9 -12.02 -22.80 -21.70
N GLY A 10 -11.42 -23.68 -22.52
CA GLY A 10 -12.14 -24.51 -23.49
C GLY A 10 -12.75 -23.71 -24.64
N LYS A 11 -14.01 -23.98 -24.99
CA LYS A 11 -14.70 -23.35 -26.12
C LYS A 11 -14.95 -21.85 -25.97
N SER A 12 -14.84 -21.32 -24.73
CA SER A 12 -14.96 -19.89 -24.42
C SER A 12 -13.64 -19.12 -24.61
N ASP A 13 -12.54 -19.82 -24.82
CA ASP A 13 -11.23 -19.24 -25.11
C ASP A 13 -11.09 -18.98 -26.61
N ILE A 14 -11.55 -17.82 -27.05
CA ILE A 14 -11.49 -17.39 -28.45
C ILE A 14 -10.18 -16.67 -28.68
N LYS A 15 -9.32 -17.24 -29.53
CA LYS A 15 -8.06 -16.59 -29.92
C LYS A 15 -8.36 -15.34 -30.76
N ASN A 16 -7.56 -14.28 -30.54
CA ASN A 16 -7.76 -12.96 -31.16
C ASN A 16 -9.16 -12.40 -30.94
N TYR A 17 -9.65 -12.53 -29.69
CA TYR A 17 -11.01 -12.09 -29.33
C TYR A 17 -11.25 -10.61 -29.61
N ALA A 18 -10.22 -9.78 -29.59
CA ALA A 18 -10.30 -8.36 -29.93
C ALA A 18 -10.77 -8.15 -31.39
N ASP A 19 -10.21 -8.88 -32.34
CA ASP A 19 -10.58 -8.80 -33.76
C ASP A 19 -12.00 -9.28 -33.95
N TYR A 20 -12.36 -10.40 -33.32
CA TYR A 20 -13.72 -10.92 -33.33
C TYR A 20 -14.74 -9.89 -32.80
N LEU A 21 -14.45 -9.23 -31.70
CA LEU A 21 -15.32 -8.19 -31.15
C LEU A 21 -15.43 -6.97 -32.05
N PHE A 22 -14.33 -6.55 -32.67
CA PHE A 22 -14.33 -5.43 -33.60
C PHE A 22 -15.23 -5.70 -34.81
N GLU A 23 -15.14 -6.89 -35.42
CA GLU A 23 -15.93 -7.26 -36.56
C GLU A 23 -17.43 -7.45 -36.27
N HIS A 24 -17.76 -8.03 -35.09
CA HIS A 24 -19.13 -8.42 -34.77
C HIS A 24 -19.89 -7.42 -33.90
N ALA A 25 -19.19 -6.62 -33.12
CA ALA A 25 -19.78 -5.74 -32.12
C ALA A 25 -19.18 -4.31 -32.12
N GLY A 26 -18.35 -3.94 -33.09
CA GLY A 26 -17.65 -2.63 -33.15
C GLY A 26 -18.57 -1.43 -32.93
N PRO A 27 -19.72 -1.30 -33.65
CA PRO A 27 -20.65 -0.18 -33.43
C PRO A 27 -21.23 -0.13 -32.01
N ALA A 28 -21.55 -1.28 -31.41
CA ALA A 28 -22.09 -1.35 -30.07
C ALA A 28 -21.03 -0.94 -29.02
N ILE A 29 -19.78 -1.40 -29.21
CA ILE A 29 -18.64 -1.00 -28.35
C ILE A 29 -18.41 0.50 -28.43
N MET A 30 -18.44 1.08 -29.63
CA MET A 30 -18.30 2.53 -29.82
C MET A 30 -19.42 3.31 -29.12
N SER A 31 -20.67 2.88 -29.25
CA SER A 31 -21.79 3.49 -28.54
C SER A 31 -21.59 3.45 -27.03
N TRP A 32 -21.17 2.31 -26.48
CA TRP A 32 -20.87 2.14 -25.06
C TRP A 32 -19.74 3.08 -24.57
N ILE A 33 -18.66 3.20 -25.38
CA ILE A 33 -17.56 4.13 -25.05
C ILE A 33 -18.05 5.59 -25.02
N ILE A 34 -18.89 5.99 -26.03
CA ILE A 34 -19.44 7.36 -26.08
C ILE A 34 -20.36 7.63 -24.90
N GLU A 35 -21.22 6.68 -24.51
CA GLU A 35 -22.06 6.81 -23.34
C GLU A 35 -21.25 6.92 -22.05
N GLY A 36 -20.19 6.10 -21.92
CA GLY A 36 -19.27 6.18 -20.80
C GLY A 36 -18.56 7.52 -20.70
N ALA A 37 -18.09 8.03 -21.84
CA ALA A 37 -17.45 9.33 -21.91
C ALA A 37 -18.40 10.48 -21.50
N LYS A 38 -19.65 10.46 -21.99
CA LYS A 38 -20.67 11.44 -21.57
C LYS A 38 -20.90 11.40 -20.05
N LYS A 39 -21.11 10.21 -19.48
CA LYS A 39 -21.28 10.05 -18.02
C LYS A 39 -20.08 10.54 -17.22
N ALA A 40 -18.86 10.32 -17.73
CA ALA A 40 -17.65 10.78 -17.08
C ALA A 40 -17.52 12.32 -17.11
N ILE A 41 -17.87 12.95 -18.23
CA ILE A 41 -17.91 14.42 -18.38
C ILE A 41 -18.97 15.02 -17.46
N ASP A 42 -20.18 14.48 -17.46
CA ASP A 42 -21.31 14.97 -16.63
C ASP A 42 -20.98 14.88 -15.12
N LYS A 43 -20.14 13.92 -14.72
CA LYS A 43 -19.65 13.76 -13.34
C LYS A 43 -18.31 14.49 -13.09
N GLU A 44 -17.87 15.37 -13.96
CA GLU A 44 -16.57 16.06 -13.86
C GLU A 44 -15.40 15.10 -13.61
N PHE A 45 -15.45 13.90 -14.23
CA PHE A 45 -14.49 12.81 -14.05
C PHE A 45 -14.42 12.23 -12.62
N HIS A 46 -15.40 12.54 -11.76
CA HIS A 46 -15.54 11.87 -10.48
C HIS A 46 -16.28 10.53 -10.70
N THR A 47 -15.57 9.44 -10.44
CA THR A 47 -16.12 8.09 -10.52
C THR A 47 -16.32 7.50 -9.15
N ASP A 48 -17.54 7.10 -8.83
CA ASP A 48 -17.80 6.29 -7.65
C ASP A 48 -17.20 4.90 -7.89
N LEU A 49 -16.28 4.50 -7.04
CA LEU A 49 -15.69 3.15 -7.14
C LEU A 49 -16.72 2.13 -6.65
N PRO A 50 -16.90 0.99 -7.35
CA PRO A 50 -17.68 -0.12 -6.84
C PRO A 50 -17.11 -0.64 -5.50
N ASP A 51 -17.95 -1.03 -4.56
CA ASP A 51 -17.56 -1.52 -3.22
C ASP A 51 -16.49 -2.62 -3.28
N VAL A 52 -16.59 -3.53 -4.27
CA VAL A 52 -15.62 -4.60 -4.50
C VAL A 52 -14.22 -4.07 -4.83
N VAL A 53 -14.14 -2.97 -5.59
CA VAL A 53 -12.87 -2.33 -5.94
C VAL A 53 -12.30 -1.58 -4.76
N GLU A 54 -13.13 -0.88 -3.99
CA GLU A 54 -12.72 -0.21 -2.76
C GLU A 54 -12.18 -1.20 -1.74
N ALA A 55 -12.90 -2.30 -1.51
CA ALA A 55 -12.47 -3.38 -0.63
C ALA A 55 -11.12 -3.99 -1.07
N ALA A 56 -10.92 -4.22 -2.37
CA ALA A 56 -9.67 -4.74 -2.91
C ALA A 56 -8.51 -3.74 -2.76
N ILE A 57 -8.76 -2.44 -2.94
CA ILE A 57 -7.76 -1.40 -2.72
C ILE A 57 -7.39 -1.31 -1.24
N LYS A 58 -8.40 -1.39 -0.36
CA LYS A 58 -8.18 -1.36 1.10
C LYS A 58 -7.35 -2.57 1.54
N ALA A 59 -7.74 -3.78 1.17
CA ALA A 59 -6.99 -4.99 1.46
C ALA A 59 -5.53 -4.91 0.96
N TYR A 60 -5.32 -4.44 -0.29
CA TYR A 60 -3.98 -4.25 -0.83
C TYR A 60 -3.14 -3.24 -0.05
N ARG A 61 -3.75 -2.17 0.47
CA ARG A 61 -3.05 -1.18 1.31
C ARG A 61 -2.68 -1.78 2.67
N GLU A 62 -3.61 -2.51 3.29
CA GLU A 62 -3.40 -3.21 4.57
C GLU A 62 -2.28 -4.25 4.45
N ASP A 63 -2.30 -5.09 3.42
CA ASP A 63 -1.26 -6.09 3.14
C ASP A 63 0.13 -5.47 2.86
N ASN A 64 0.17 -4.22 2.39
CA ASN A 64 1.41 -3.51 2.10
C ASN A 64 1.79 -2.47 3.16
N ASP A 65 1.03 -2.37 4.25
CA ASP A 65 1.33 -1.44 5.36
C ASP A 65 2.34 -2.03 6.35
N TRP A 66 3.50 -2.39 5.82
CA TRP A 66 4.63 -2.90 6.61
C TRP A 66 5.05 -1.94 7.74
N LEU A 67 4.89 -0.62 7.55
CA LEU A 67 5.26 0.36 8.56
C LEU A 67 4.23 0.38 9.69
N GLY A 68 2.93 0.35 9.37
CA GLY A 68 1.87 0.28 10.37
C GLY A 68 1.99 -0.97 11.24
N GLN A 69 2.24 -2.13 10.63
CA GLN A 69 2.46 -3.39 11.36
C GLN A 69 3.66 -3.30 12.31
N PHE A 70 4.82 -2.82 11.82
CA PHE A 70 6.00 -2.62 12.66
C PHE A 70 5.70 -1.66 13.84
N LEU A 71 5.02 -0.54 13.57
CA LEU A 71 4.70 0.44 14.59
C LEU A 71 3.73 -0.13 15.65
N GLU A 72 2.71 -0.88 15.22
CA GLU A 72 1.74 -1.51 16.10
C GLU A 72 2.37 -2.60 16.98
N GLU A 73 3.21 -3.46 16.39
CA GLU A 73 3.81 -4.58 17.10
C GLU A 73 4.98 -4.19 17.98
N CYS A 74 5.85 -3.27 17.51
CA CYS A 74 7.13 -2.98 18.15
C CYS A 74 7.20 -1.64 18.89
N CYS A 75 6.24 -0.73 18.66
CA CYS A 75 6.31 0.62 19.21
C CYS A 75 5.11 0.98 20.11
N GLU A 76 5.35 1.89 21.05
CA GLU A 76 4.32 2.62 21.77
C GLU A 76 4.29 4.06 21.28
N MET A 77 3.08 4.59 21.08
CA MET A 77 2.86 5.93 20.53
C MET A 77 2.44 6.91 21.61
N ASP A 78 3.20 7.98 21.82
CA ASP A 78 2.83 9.11 22.66
C ASP A 78 3.64 10.35 22.22
N PRO A 79 3.03 11.54 22.14
CA PRO A 79 3.73 12.77 21.72
C PRO A 79 4.97 13.12 22.56
N SER A 80 5.03 12.65 23.81
CA SER A 80 6.16 12.87 24.73
C SER A 80 7.34 11.92 24.47
N TYR A 81 7.11 10.80 23.80
CA TYR A 81 8.12 9.76 23.58
C TYR A 81 9.15 10.17 22.53
N LYS A 82 10.33 9.62 22.66
CA LYS A 82 11.47 9.85 21.76
C LYS A 82 12.32 8.60 21.73
N GLU A 83 12.63 8.15 20.52
CA GLU A 83 13.49 7.00 20.31
C GLU A 83 14.70 7.35 19.44
N LYS A 84 15.85 6.73 19.71
CA LYS A 84 17.02 6.92 18.84
C LYS A 84 16.76 6.30 17.46
N SER A 85 17.01 7.06 16.42
CA SER A 85 16.75 6.60 15.07
C SER A 85 17.51 5.30 14.73
N GLY A 86 18.76 5.18 15.17
CA GLY A 86 19.54 3.96 14.95
C GLY A 86 18.93 2.71 15.59
N GLU A 87 18.47 2.82 16.83
CA GLU A 87 17.84 1.73 17.58
C GLU A 87 16.49 1.35 16.94
N LEU A 88 15.70 2.34 16.53
CA LEU A 88 14.44 2.12 15.82
C LEU A 88 14.63 1.35 14.51
N TYR A 89 15.61 1.71 13.70
CA TYR A 89 15.88 1.00 12.45
C TYR A 89 16.43 -0.42 12.69
N GLN A 90 17.22 -0.63 13.74
CA GLN A 90 17.69 -1.99 14.09
C GLN A 90 16.52 -2.88 14.53
N ALA A 91 15.59 -2.35 15.34
CA ALA A 91 14.38 -3.06 15.73
C ALA A 91 13.52 -3.41 14.50
N TYR A 92 13.34 -2.48 13.56
CA TYR A 92 12.67 -2.74 12.29
C TYR A 92 13.32 -3.89 11.49
N ARG A 93 14.66 -3.87 11.39
CA ARG A 93 15.37 -4.95 10.69
C ARG A 93 15.16 -6.32 11.35
N ALA A 94 15.23 -6.35 12.68
CA ALA A 94 15.02 -7.58 13.43
C ALA A 94 13.58 -8.12 13.25
N HIS A 95 12.58 -7.23 13.30
CA HIS A 95 11.18 -7.56 13.02
C HIS A 95 11.02 -8.16 11.61
N CYS A 96 11.56 -7.54 10.58
CA CYS A 96 11.52 -8.08 9.22
C CYS A 96 12.20 -9.45 9.11
N MET A 97 13.34 -9.66 9.77
CA MET A 97 14.04 -10.95 9.77
C MET A 97 13.22 -12.05 10.43
N GLN A 98 12.54 -11.75 11.55
CA GLN A 98 11.70 -12.71 12.27
C GLN A 98 10.46 -13.11 11.44
N ASN A 99 9.88 -12.16 10.71
CA ASN A 99 8.68 -12.35 9.91
C ASN A 99 8.97 -12.79 8.45
N GLY A 100 10.24 -12.87 8.05
CA GLY A 100 10.62 -13.20 6.67
C GLY A 100 10.28 -12.10 5.65
N GLU A 101 10.20 -10.86 6.10
CA GLU A 101 9.85 -9.71 5.28
C GLU A 101 11.05 -9.05 4.62
N TYR A 102 10.78 -8.31 3.55
CA TYR A 102 11.82 -7.55 2.86
C TYR A 102 12.28 -6.33 3.68
N ILE A 103 13.57 -6.28 3.98
CA ILE A 103 14.19 -5.17 4.71
C ILE A 103 14.42 -3.99 3.75
N ARG A 104 13.69 -2.90 3.97
CA ARG A 104 13.86 -1.67 3.21
C ARG A 104 15.11 -0.91 3.62
N SER A 105 15.63 -0.09 2.71
CA SER A 105 16.80 0.76 3.01
C SER A 105 16.48 1.77 4.12
N THR A 106 17.52 2.24 4.82
CA THR A 106 17.41 3.29 5.83
C THR A 106 16.71 4.55 5.27
N THR A 107 16.99 4.91 4.02
CA THR A 107 16.38 6.06 3.35
C THR A 107 14.89 5.86 3.15
N ASP A 108 14.47 4.69 2.67
CA ASP A 108 13.05 4.39 2.44
C ASP A 108 12.28 4.30 3.76
N PHE A 109 12.89 3.67 4.78
CA PHE A 109 12.31 3.59 6.11
C PHE A 109 11.99 4.97 6.68
N TYR A 110 12.97 5.87 6.72
CA TYR A 110 12.73 7.20 7.27
C TYR A 110 11.88 8.09 6.38
N SER A 111 11.91 7.92 5.07
CA SER A 111 10.98 8.60 4.17
C SER A 111 9.53 8.21 4.45
N SER A 112 9.29 6.94 4.77
CA SER A 112 7.96 6.45 5.15
C SER A 112 7.54 6.94 6.53
N MET A 113 8.47 7.01 7.50
CA MET A 113 8.23 7.60 8.81
C MET A 113 7.86 9.09 8.72
N ASP A 114 8.59 9.87 7.91
CA ASP A 114 8.30 11.29 7.67
C ASP A 114 6.90 11.48 7.05
N LYS A 115 6.51 10.62 6.08
CA LYS A 115 5.15 10.61 5.48
C LYS A 115 4.06 10.22 6.47
N ALA A 116 4.37 9.34 7.43
CA ALA A 116 3.47 8.96 8.51
C ALA A 116 3.35 10.05 9.62
N GLY A 117 4.10 11.15 9.49
CA GLY A 117 4.01 12.32 10.40
C GLY A 117 5.00 12.31 11.55
N PHE A 118 5.95 11.38 11.59
CA PHE A 118 6.98 11.36 12.62
C PHE A 118 8.11 12.33 12.31
N ASN A 119 8.39 13.25 13.24
CA ASN A 119 9.45 14.23 13.07
C ASN A 119 10.77 13.71 13.63
N ARG A 120 11.87 13.99 12.93
CA ARG A 120 13.23 13.69 13.39
C ARG A 120 13.91 14.96 13.92
N ILE A 121 14.47 14.88 15.11
CA ILE A 121 15.23 15.97 15.74
C ILE A 121 16.69 15.54 15.94
N ARG A 122 17.62 16.43 15.63
CA ARG A 122 19.05 16.23 15.90
C ARG A 122 19.40 16.78 17.27
N LYS A 123 19.99 15.94 18.11
CA LYS A 123 20.54 16.31 19.42
C LYS A 123 22.03 15.95 19.52
N ASN A 124 22.69 16.38 20.59
CA ASN A 124 24.10 16.02 20.83
C ASN A 124 24.31 14.50 20.95
N THR A 125 23.28 13.75 21.34
CA THR A 125 23.27 12.28 21.47
C THR A 125 22.87 11.54 20.18
N GLY A 126 22.70 12.27 19.06
CA GLY A 126 22.31 11.71 17.77
C GLY A 126 20.94 12.16 17.29
N VAL A 127 20.41 11.51 16.24
CA VAL A 127 19.08 11.77 15.69
C VAL A 127 18.05 10.95 16.46
N GLN A 128 16.97 11.61 16.87
CA GLN A 128 15.84 10.99 17.56
C GLN A 128 14.56 11.19 16.75
N VAL A 129 13.70 10.18 16.76
CA VAL A 129 12.32 10.22 16.25
C VAL A 129 11.42 10.60 17.42
N VAL A 130 10.50 11.53 17.21
CA VAL A 130 9.56 12.02 18.22
C VAL A 130 8.18 11.42 17.99
N GLY A 131 7.47 11.13 19.09
CA GLY A 131 6.11 10.61 19.05
C GLY A 131 5.99 9.11 19.23
N LEU A 132 7.12 8.41 19.43
CA LEU A 132 7.13 6.97 19.69
C LEU A 132 8.33 6.54 20.52
N LYS A 133 8.26 5.33 21.10
CA LYS A 133 9.37 4.57 21.68
C LYS A 133 9.20 3.09 21.38
N LEU A 134 10.27 2.31 21.42
CA LEU A 134 10.22 0.86 21.34
C LEU A 134 9.56 0.28 22.61
N LYS A 135 8.78 -0.79 22.44
CA LYS A 135 8.20 -1.54 23.56
C LYS A 135 9.30 -2.22 24.36
N GLU A 136 9.19 -2.18 25.68
CA GLU A 136 10.14 -2.85 26.59
C GLU A 136 9.95 -4.38 26.51
N GLY A 137 11.06 -5.12 26.47
CA GLY A 137 11.06 -6.59 26.53
C GLY A 137 11.16 -7.31 25.19
N GLN A 138 11.33 -6.63 24.10
CA GLN A 138 11.70 -7.24 22.81
C GLN A 138 13.24 -7.12 22.65
N ASP A 139 13.97 -8.20 23.03
CA ASP A 139 15.39 -8.32 22.74
C ASP A 139 15.59 -8.52 21.23
N PHE A 140 15.71 -7.41 20.48
CA PHE A 140 16.00 -7.41 19.05
C PHE A 140 17.48 -7.71 18.71
N LEU A 141 18.33 -8.00 19.73
CA LEU A 141 19.79 -8.04 19.59
C LEU A 141 20.43 -9.38 20.03
N ASN A 142 19.71 -10.51 19.98
CA ASN A 142 20.35 -11.82 20.14
C ASN A 142 20.34 -12.62 18.85
#